data_7751fd606f8759e86e1e2e9b45f4baf8
#
_entry.id   7751fd606f8759e86e1e2e9b45f4baf8
#
_cell.length_a   1.000
_cell.length_b   1.000
_cell.length_c   1.000
_cell.angle_alpha   90.00
_cell.angle_beta   90.00
_cell.angle_gamma   90.00
#
_symmetry.space_group_name_H-M   'P 1'
#
loop_
_entity.id
_entity.type
_entity.pdbx_description
1 polymer ?
#
loop_
_entity_poly.entity_id
_entity_poly.type
_entity_poly.pdbx_seq_one_letter_code
_entity_poly.pdbx_strand_id
1 'polypeptide(L)'
;ADNALLKAAEVLRRLGGHRPTPQLDDLWIGLLDALGMEGDMRAALMDPERVWDTAVALGDLGGKMLHACSHMSISPNIVQGGQKINMIPDAVHIDVDIRTLPGQDTDYVRAELEAAIGDLADQVDIEVLSDRSASRSPHETPMWGVIESAVKAADPTARVHPGLIVGGTDARYYRPHGATVY
;
A
#
# COMPACT_ATOMS: atom_id res chain seq x y z
N ALA A 1 3.00 35.53 10.68
CA ALA A 1 3.67 34.68 11.68
C ALA A 1 3.73 33.27 11.11
N ASP A 2 4.86 32.64 11.20
CA ASP A 2 5.05 31.24 10.84
C ASP A 2 4.34 30.37 11.90
N ASN A 3 3.40 29.53 11.47
CA ASN A 3 2.58 28.72 12.38
C ASN A 3 2.63 27.26 11.92
N ALA A 4 3.33 26.44 12.68
CA ALA A 4 3.52 25.02 12.36
C ALA A 4 2.19 24.25 12.25
N LEU A 5 1.14 24.62 13.01
CA LEU A 5 -0.18 23.99 12.88
C LEU A 5 -0.83 24.23 11.52
N LEU A 6 -0.68 25.43 10.96
CA LEU A 6 -1.24 25.74 9.63
C LEU A 6 -0.48 25.00 8.52
N LYS A 7 0.85 24.89 8.65
CA LYS A 7 1.66 24.06 7.74
C LYS A 7 1.30 22.59 7.85
N ALA A 8 1.18 22.06 9.06
CA ALA A 8 0.77 20.68 9.30
C ALA A 8 -0.63 20.37 8.73
N ALA A 9 -1.58 21.29 8.84
CA ALA A 9 -2.90 21.16 8.24
C ALA A 9 -2.82 21.04 6.71
N GLU A 10 -1.95 21.82 6.07
CA GLU A 10 -1.74 21.73 4.62
C GLU A 10 -1.04 20.42 4.23
N VAL A 11 -0.03 19.97 4.99
CA VAL A 11 0.63 18.67 4.80
C VAL A 11 -0.42 17.54 4.90
N LEU A 12 -1.25 17.53 5.93
CA LEU A 12 -2.32 16.53 6.11
C LEU A 12 -3.30 16.54 4.93
N ARG A 13 -3.70 17.71 4.47
CA ARG A 13 -4.59 17.85 3.30
C ARG A 13 -3.97 17.26 2.04
N ARG A 14 -2.67 17.51 1.82
CA ARG A 14 -1.93 16.98 0.67
C ARG A 14 -1.77 15.48 0.77
N LEU A 15 -1.32 14.95 1.91
CA LEU A 15 -1.21 13.50 2.12
C LEU A 15 -2.56 12.78 1.92
N GLY A 16 -3.64 13.34 2.47
CA GLY A 16 -4.98 12.77 2.31
C GLY A 16 -5.55 12.85 0.89
N GLY A 17 -5.06 13.77 0.07
CA GLY A 17 -5.44 13.92 -1.34
C GLY A 17 -4.49 13.25 -2.33
N HIS A 18 -3.34 12.76 -1.86
CA HIS A 18 -2.34 12.13 -2.72
C HIS A 18 -2.83 10.75 -3.21
N ARG A 19 -2.54 10.48 -4.46
CA ARG A 19 -2.80 9.19 -5.09
C ARG A 19 -1.48 8.57 -5.47
N PRO A 20 -0.95 7.63 -4.67
CA PRO A 20 0.30 6.95 -4.99
C PRO A 20 0.24 6.24 -6.33
N THR A 21 1.39 6.13 -6.97
CA THR A 21 1.52 5.44 -8.25
C THR A 21 1.05 3.98 -8.14
N PRO A 22 0.12 3.51 -8.98
CA PRO A 22 -0.35 2.14 -8.92
C PRO A 22 0.73 1.15 -9.37
N GLN A 23 0.78 0.00 -8.71
CA GLN A 23 1.62 -1.14 -9.11
C GLN A 23 0.74 -2.23 -9.72
N LEU A 24 0.75 -2.30 -11.06
CA LEU A 24 -0.08 -3.21 -11.86
C LEU A 24 0.77 -4.36 -12.42
N ASP A 25 1.45 -5.09 -11.55
CA ASP A 25 2.39 -6.16 -11.85
C ASP A 25 1.72 -7.54 -12.02
N ASP A 26 2.53 -8.58 -12.05
CA ASP A 26 2.09 -9.98 -12.19
C ASP A 26 1.13 -10.43 -11.06
N LEU A 27 1.33 -9.93 -9.84
CA LEU A 27 0.43 -10.24 -8.72
C LEU A 27 -0.93 -9.58 -8.89
N TRP A 28 -0.96 -8.36 -9.38
CA TRP A 28 -2.19 -7.65 -9.71
C TRP A 28 -2.96 -8.36 -10.82
N ILE A 29 -2.26 -8.71 -11.92
CA ILE A 29 -2.86 -9.44 -13.04
C ILE A 29 -3.43 -10.76 -12.57
N GLY A 30 -2.67 -11.53 -11.77
CA GLY A 30 -3.12 -12.80 -11.20
C GLY A 30 -4.35 -12.65 -10.30
N LEU A 31 -4.44 -11.59 -9.52
CA LEU A 31 -5.62 -11.28 -8.71
C LEU A 31 -6.86 -11.03 -9.58
N LEU A 32 -6.73 -10.23 -10.64
CA LEU A 32 -7.84 -9.98 -11.56
C LEU A 32 -8.31 -11.25 -12.26
N ASP A 33 -7.37 -12.14 -12.63
CA ASP A 33 -7.67 -13.45 -13.23
C ASP A 33 -8.40 -14.36 -12.24
N ALA A 34 -7.96 -14.38 -10.97
CA ALA A 34 -8.60 -15.14 -9.90
C ALA A 34 -10.04 -14.69 -9.62
N LEU A 35 -10.27 -13.37 -9.70
CA LEU A 35 -11.58 -12.75 -9.51
C LEU A 35 -12.49 -12.84 -10.75
N GLY A 36 -11.99 -13.38 -11.88
CA GLY A 36 -12.73 -13.44 -13.13
C GLY A 36 -13.07 -12.07 -13.72
N MET A 37 -12.20 -11.08 -13.50
CA MET A 37 -12.41 -9.74 -14.04
C MET A 37 -12.16 -9.74 -15.55
N GLU A 38 -13.17 -9.35 -16.32
CA GLU A 38 -13.15 -9.36 -17.79
C GLU A 38 -13.70 -8.05 -18.37
N GLY A 39 -13.56 -7.88 -19.69
CA GLY A 39 -14.14 -6.76 -20.45
C GLY A 39 -13.72 -5.40 -19.96
N ASP A 40 -14.67 -4.45 -19.96
CA ASP A 40 -14.43 -3.05 -19.59
C ASP A 40 -13.97 -2.86 -18.14
N MET A 41 -14.43 -3.74 -17.24
CA MET A 41 -14.00 -3.70 -15.84
C MET A 41 -12.51 -4.02 -15.71
N ARG A 42 -12.05 -5.10 -16.36
CA ARG A 42 -10.63 -5.44 -16.39
C ARG A 42 -9.80 -4.33 -17.04
N ALA A 43 -10.27 -3.79 -18.17
CA ALA A 43 -9.58 -2.69 -18.84
C ALA A 43 -9.44 -1.46 -17.94
N ALA A 44 -10.46 -1.11 -17.16
CA ALA A 44 -10.43 0.00 -16.23
C ALA A 44 -9.48 -0.26 -15.05
N LEU A 45 -9.43 -1.50 -14.53
CA LEU A 45 -8.52 -1.89 -13.45
C LEU A 45 -7.06 -2.06 -13.90
N MET A 46 -6.80 -2.22 -15.19
CA MET A 46 -5.45 -2.26 -15.78
C MET A 46 -4.95 -0.89 -16.26
N ASP A 47 -5.78 0.14 -16.20
CA ASP A 47 -5.44 1.50 -16.59
C ASP A 47 -4.95 2.29 -15.37
N PRO A 48 -3.68 2.75 -15.34
CA PRO A 48 -3.12 3.50 -14.21
C PRO A 48 -3.93 4.75 -13.81
N GLU A 49 -4.58 5.40 -14.80
CA GLU A 49 -5.37 6.62 -14.56
C GLU A 49 -6.77 6.30 -13.99
N ARG A 50 -7.25 5.07 -14.15
CA ARG A 50 -8.62 4.68 -13.83
C ARG A 50 -8.71 3.72 -12.65
N VAL A 51 -7.66 2.96 -12.37
CA VAL A 51 -7.68 1.88 -11.37
C VAL A 51 -8.10 2.37 -9.98
N TRP A 52 -7.64 3.55 -9.57
CA TRP A 52 -8.02 4.14 -8.28
C TRP A 52 -9.54 4.35 -8.17
N ASP A 53 -10.09 5.12 -9.10
CA ASP A 53 -11.52 5.46 -9.05
C ASP A 53 -12.40 4.23 -9.30
N THR A 54 -11.93 3.29 -10.13
CA THR A 54 -12.62 2.01 -10.38
C THR A 54 -12.67 1.15 -9.11
N ALA A 55 -11.54 1.01 -8.40
CA ALA A 55 -11.50 0.28 -7.13
C ALA A 55 -12.40 0.93 -6.07
N VAL A 56 -12.34 2.27 -5.93
CA VAL A 56 -13.20 3.01 -5.00
C VAL A 56 -14.69 2.82 -5.34
N ALA A 57 -15.06 2.86 -6.61
CA ALA A 57 -16.45 2.70 -7.06
C ALA A 57 -17.02 1.30 -6.79
N LEU A 58 -16.18 0.26 -6.71
CA LEU A 58 -16.60 -1.08 -6.31
C LEU A 58 -17.00 -1.18 -4.84
N GLY A 59 -16.71 -0.14 -4.05
CA GLY A 59 -17.13 0.00 -2.66
C GLY A 59 -16.66 -1.14 -1.75
N ASP A 60 -17.23 -1.15 -0.53
CA ASP A 60 -17.11 -2.22 0.47
C ASP A 60 -15.75 -2.94 0.59
N LEU A 61 -15.77 -4.23 0.95
CA LEU A 61 -14.58 -5.01 1.21
C LEU A 61 -13.78 -5.30 -0.08
N GLY A 62 -14.49 -5.52 -1.20
CA GLY A 62 -13.86 -5.85 -2.50
C GLY A 62 -13.05 -4.70 -3.07
N GLY A 63 -13.63 -3.50 -3.13
CA GLY A 63 -12.95 -2.31 -3.62
C GLY A 63 -11.77 -1.90 -2.74
N LYS A 64 -11.91 -1.98 -1.42
CA LYS A 64 -10.80 -1.72 -0.47
C LYS A 64 -9.65 -2.71 -0.64
N MET A 65 -9.95 -3.98 -0.88
CA MET A 65 -8.93 -5.00 -1.12
C MET A 65 -8.21 -4.75 -2.45
N LEU A 66 -8.93 -4.46 -3.52
CA LEU A 66 -8.34 -4.11 -4.82
C LEU A 66 -7.44 -2.87 -4.70
N HIS A 67 -7.91 -1.83 -3.99
CA HIS A 67 -7.10 -0.65 -3.74
C HIS A 67 -5.80 -0.99 -2.98
N ALA A 68 -5.89 -1.76 -1.89
CA ALA A 68 -4.74 -2.15 -1.08
C ALA A 68 -3.76 -3.10 -1.80
N CYS A 69 -4.20 -3.80 -2.86
CA CYS A 69 -3.36 -4.67 -3.69
C CYS A 69 -2.74 -3.96 -4.90
N SER A 70 -3.18 -2.74 -5.23
CA SER A 70 -2.69 -1.96 -6.36
C SER A 70 -1.94 -0.69 -5.99
N HIS A 71 -2.13 -0.18 -4.76
CA HIS A 71 -1.53 1.08 -4.33
C HIS A 71 -0.93 0.97 -2.93
N MET A 72 0.16 1.69 -2.71
CA MET A 72 0.60 2.04 -1.37
C MET A 72 -0.50 2.86 -0.68
N SER A 73 -0.69 2.65 0.62
CA SER A 73 -1.58 3.52 1.40
C SER A 73 -0.79 4.42 2.34
N ILE A 74 -1.22 5.68 2.44
CA ILE A 74 -0.65 6.70 3.32
C ILE A 74 -1.77 7.15 4.26
N SER A 75 -1.62 6.88 5.56
CA SER A 75 -2.64 7.17 6.57
C SER A 75 -2.05 7.97 7.73
N PRO A 76 -2.23 9.30 7.77
CA PRO A 76 -1.90 10.10 8.94
C PRO A 76 -2.87 9.77 10.08
N ASN A 77 -2.35 9.19 11.18
CA ASN A 77 -3.19 8.67 12.25
C ASN A 77 -3.06 9.44 13.57
N ILE A 78 -1.92 10.07 13.83
CA ILE A 78 -1.70 10.84 15.06
C ILE A 78 -1.14 12.21 14.69
N VAL A 79 -1.64 13.25 15.33
CA VAL A 79 -1.14 14.63 15.21
C VAL A 79 -0.91 15.20 16.59
N GLN A 80 0.29 15.69 16.84
CA GLN A 80 0.66 16.29 18.12
C GLN A 80 1.31 17.64 17.90
N GLY A 81 0.77 18.68 18.54
CA GLY A 81 1.33 20.04 18.46
C GLY A 81 0.57 21.04 19.32
N GLY A 82 1.29 22.11 19.70
CA GLY A 82 0.78 23.15 20.59
C GLY A 82 0.73 22.73 22.06
N GLN A 83 0.94 23.68 22.97
CA GLN A 83 0.94 23.46 24.42
C GLN A 83 -0.03 24.38 25.16
N LYS A 84 -0.20 25.62 24.67
CA LYS A 84 -1.04 26.63 25.29
C LYS A 84 -1.78 27.45 24.22
N ILE A 85 -3.00 27.87 24.54
CA ILE A 85 -3.87 28.59 23.61
C ILE A 85 -3.28 29.93 23.12
N ASN A 86 -2.40 30.53 23.89
CA ASN A 86 -1.75 31.82 23.59
C ASN A 86 -0.32 31.67 23.08
N MET A 87 0.10 30.47 22.66
CA MET A 87 1.42 30.20 22.08
C MET A 87 1.25 29.59 20.69
N ILE A 88 1.95 30.18 19.71
CA ILE A 88 2.08 29.61 18.38
C ILE A 88 3.12 28.49 18.47
N PRO A 89 2.80 27.25 18.09
CA PRO A 89 3.79 26.17 18.11
C PRO A 89 4.82 26.35 16.99
N ASP A 90 6.04 25.97 17.29
CA ASP A 90 7.17 25.93 16.37
C ASP A 90 7.29 24.61 15.63
N ALA A 91 6.72 23.52 16.18
CA ALA A 91 6.71 22.21 15.58
C ALA A 91 5.37 21.47 15.77
N VAL A 92 5.06 20.58 14.83
CA VAL A 92 3.94 19.62 14.90
C VAL A 92 4.46 18.27 14.42
N HIS A 93 4.16 17.22 15.16
CA HIS A 93 4.47 15.84 14.79
C HIS A 93 3.25 15.16 14.19
N ILE A 94 3.45 14.44 13.09
CA ILE A 94 2.41 13.66 12.41
C ILE A 94 2.91 12.23 12.26
N ASP A 95 2.27 11.27 12.94
CA ASP A 95 2.59 9.86 12.73
C ASP A 95 1.73 9.31 11.59
N VAL A 96 2.40 8.71 10.61
CA VAL A 96 1.79 8.21 9.38
C VAL A 96 2.00 6.70 9.28
N ASP A 97 0.92 5.91 9.22
CA ASP A 97 0.99 4.49 8.85
C ASP A 97 1.01 4.35 7.33
N ILE A 98 2.04 3.69 6.83
CA ILE A 98 2.22 3.46 5.40
C ILE A 98 2.24 1.98 5.15
N ARG A 99 1.39 1.52 4.21
CA ARG A 99 1.36 0.12 3.76
C ARG A 99 1.89 0.07 2.34
N THR A 100 3.02 -0.61 2.18
CA THR A 100 3.71 -0.75 0.90
C THR A 100 3.34 -2.04 0.18
N LEU A 101 3.55 -2.07 -1.12
CA LEU A 101 3.52 -3.27 -1.94
C LEU A 101 4.93 -3.88 -2.05
N PRO A 102 5.06 -5.18 -2.40
CA PRO A 102 6.36 -5.80 -2.58
C PRO A 102 7.22 -5.05 -3.61
N GLY A 103 8.45 -4.71 -3.22
CA GLY A 103 9.39 -3.94 -4.03
C GLY A 103 9.40 -2.43 -3.73
N GLN A 104 8.47 -1.93 -2.94
CA GLN A 104 8.45 -0.54 -2.48
C GLN A 104 9.23 -0.45 -1.16
N ASP A 105 10.43 0.07 -1.24
CA ASP A 105 11.33 0.27 -0.10
C ASP A 105 11.17 1.65 0.55
N THR A 106 12.01 1.94 1.54
CA THR A 106 12.00 3.22 2.27
C THR A 106 12.29 4.42 1.36
N ASP A 107 13.16 4.26 0.36
CA ASP A 107 13.48 5.36 -0.56
C ASP A 107 12.30 5.66 -1.48
N TYR A 108 11.60 4.61 -1.95
CA TYR A 108 10.36 4.77 -2.70
C TYR A 108 9.29 5.49 -1.87
N VAL A 109 9.09 5.08 -0.61
CA VAL A 109 8.14 5.72 0.30
C VAL A 109 8.47 7.20 0.51
N ARG A 110 9.76 7.52 0.73
CA ARG A 110 10.20 8.90 0.89
C ARG A 110 9.89 9.75 -0.34
N ALA A 111 10.19 9.25 -1.53
CA ALA A 111 9.93 9.95 -2.78
C ALA A 111 8.42 10.23 -2.98
N GLU A 112 7.56 9.26 -2.65
CA GLU A 112 6.09 9.44 -2.72
C GLU A 112 5.59 10.47 -1.70
N LEU A 113 6.14 10.49 -0.48
CA LEU A 113 5.81 11.49 0.53
C LEU A 113 6.25 12.90 0.09
N GLU A 114 7.47 13.03 -0.41
CA GLU A 114 8.02 14.31 -0.92
C GLU A 114 7.19 14.81 -2.11
N ALA A 115 6.79 13.92 -3.02
CA ALA A 115 5.90 14.25 -4.13
C ALA A 115 4.52 14.74 -3.64
N ALA A 116 3.96 14.07 -2.62
CA ALA A 116 2.69 14.47 -2.02
C ALA A 116 2.76 15.84 -1.32
N ILE A 117 3.84 16.08 -0.58
CA ILE A 117 4.05 17.32 0.20
C ILE A 117 4.43 18.48 -0.73
N GLY A 118 5.18 18.22 -1.80
CA GLY A 118 5.58 19.18 -2.81
C GLY A 118 6.49 20.30 -2.26
N ASP A 119 6.12 21.55 -2.51
CA ASP A 119 6.90 22.75 -2.11
C ASP A 119 7.06 22.94 -0.59
N LEU A 120 6.39 22.14 0.22
CA LEU A 120 6.59 22.12 1.67
C LEU A 120 7.64 21.08 2.12
N ALA A 121 8.20 20.27 1.23
CA ALA A 121 9.14 19.20 1.59
C ALA A 121 10.37 19.71 2.35
N ASP A 122 10.92 20.85 1.95
CA ASP A 122 12.06 21.48 2.64
C ASP A 122 11.75 21.97 4.07
N GLN A 123 10.49 21.94 4.49
CA GLN A 123 10.01 22.38 5.80
C GLN A 123 9.54 21.22 6.68
N VAL A 124 9.71 19.99 6.19
CA VAL A 124 9.26 18.76 6.85
C VAL A 124 10.42 17.79 6.98
N ASP A 125 10.72 17.37 8.20
CA ASP A 125 11.66 16.28 8.46
C ASP A 125 10.89 14.96 8.46
N ILE A 126 11.33 14.02 7.61
CA ILE A 126 10.74 12.68 7.54
C ILE A 126 11.65 11.71 8.29
N GLU A 127 11.15 11.15 9.39
CA GLU A 127 11.81 10.13 10.19
C GLU A 127 11.12 8.79 10.03
N VAL A 128 11.90 7.72 9.83
CA VAL A 128 11.39 6.35 9.75
C VAL A 128 11.40 5.72 11.14
N LEU A 129 10.24 5.63 11.77
CA LEU A 129 10.10 5.05 13.10
C LEU A 129 10.17 3.51 13.08
N SER A 130 9.72 2.89 12.00
CA SER A 130 9.75 1.44 11.83
C SER A 130 9.68 1.08 10.36
N ASP A 131 10.67 0.32 9.87
CA ASP A 131 10.64 -0.26 8.54
C ASP A 131 10.23 -1.74 8.62
N ARG A 132 9.15 -2.08 7.92
CA ARG A 132 8.62 -3.43 7.79
C ARG A 132 8.19 -3.67 6.35
N SER A 133 9.14 -3.48 5.44
CA SER A 133 8.91 -3.56 3.99
C SER A 133 8.15 -4.82 3.59
N ALA A 134 7.24 -4.66 2.65
CA ALA A 134 6.47 -5.78 2.10
C ALA A 134 7.39 -6.76 1.37
N SER A 135 7.08 -8.04 1.45
CA SER A 135 7.88 -9.09 0.80
C SER A 135 6.99 -10.14 0.17
N ARG A 136 7.50 -10.82 -0.86
CA ARG A 136 6.82 -11.94 -1.52
C ARG A 136 7.72 -13.16 -1.64
N SER A 137 7.14 -14.35 -1.70
CA SER A 137 7.80 -15.57 -2.12
C SER A 137 7.53 -15.82 -3.60
N PRO A 138 8.50 -16.42 -4.35
CA PRO A 138 8.23 -16.88 -5.70
C PRO A 138 7.16 -17.97 -5.67
N HIS A 139 6.28 -18.01 -6.66
CA HIS A 139 5.25 -19.05 -6.76
C HIS A 139 5.64 -20.19 -7.70
N GLU A 140 6.72 -20.06 -8.44
CA GLU A 140 7.27 -21.12 -9.28
C GLU A 140 8.20 -22.03 -8.45
N THR A 141 7.62 -22.77 -7.49
CA THR A 141 8.37 -23.66 -6.58
C THR A 141 7.71 -25.04 -6.49
N PRO A 142 8.49 -26.09 -6.12
CA PRO A 142 7.89 -27.41 -5.90
C PRO A 142 6.76 -27.41 -4.87
N MET A 143 6.86 -26.57 -3.82
CA MET A 143 5.82 -26.45 -2.80
C MET A 143 4.53 -25.86 -3.36
N TRP A 144 4.61 -24.89 -4.26
CA TRP A 144 3.45 -24.36 -4.95
C TRP A 144 2.71 -25.45 -5.73
N GLY A 145 3.45 -26.30 -6.47
CA GLY A 145 2.88 -27.45 -7.18
C GLY A 145 2.18 -28.44 -6.26
N VAL A 146 2.68 -28.65 -5.04
CA VAL A 146 1.99 -29.47 -4.02
C VAL A 146 0.69 -28.83 -3.58
N ILE A 147 0.68 -27.52 -3.33
CA ILE A 147 -0.53 -26.77 -2.96
C ILE A 147 -1.58 -26.85 -4.07
N GLU A 148 -1.20 -26.60 -5.33
CA GLU A 148 -2.10 -26.73 -6.48
C GLU A 148 -2.69 -28.13 -6.60
N SER A 149 -1.86 -29.15 -6.45
CA SER A 149 -2.28 -30.53 -6.53
C SER A 149 -3.28 -30.90 -5.42
N ALA A 150 -3.02 -30.44 -4.19
CA ALA A 150 -3.91 -30.68 -3.06
C ALA A 150 -5.26 -29.96 -3.22
N VAL A 151 -5.25 -28.71 -3.69
CA VAL A 151 -6.48 -27.96 -3.95
C VAL A 151 -7.30 -28.61 -5.06
N LYS A 152 -6.68 -28.98 -6.17
CA LYS A 152 -7.36 -29.67 -7.31
C LYS A 152 -7.86 -31.06 -6.96
N ALA A 153 -7.22 -31.75 -6.02
CA ALA A 153 -7.73 -33.04 -5.52
C ALA A 153 -9.01 -32.88 -4.68
N ALA A 154 -9.13 -31.75 -3.95
CA ALA A 154 -10.33 -31.44 -3.18
C ALA A 154 -11.46 -30.86 -4.07
N ASP A 155 -11.10 -29.98 -5.00
CA ASP A 155 -12.00 -29.36 -5.98
C ASP A 155 -11.32 -29.28 -7.36
N PRO A 156 -11.64 -30.17 -8.31
CA PRO A 156 -11.05 -30.16 -9.65
C PRO A 156 -11.31 -28.87 -10.45
N THR A 157 -12.29 -28.08 -10.06
CA THR A 157 -12.65 -26.83 -10.74
C THR A 157 -11.93 -25.60 -10.14
N ALA A 158 -11.30 -25.78 -8.98
CA ALA A 158 -10.61 -24.71 -8.29
C ALA A 158 -9.38 -24.21 -9.08
N ARG A 159 -9.17 -22.91 -9.03
CA ARG A 159 -7.96 -22.24 -9.54
C ARG A 159 -7.13 -21.73 -8.37
N VAL A 160 -5.82 -21.91 -8.44
CA VAL A 160 -4.89 -21.43 -7.43
C VAL A 160 -4.08 -20.28 -8.04
N HIS A 161 -4.11 -19.14 -7.40
CA HIS A 161 -3.37 -17.95 -7.82
C HIS A 161 -2.56 -17.39 -6.65
N PRO A 162 -1.37 -16.84 -6.90
CA PRO A 162 -0.66 -16.07 -5.89
C PRO A 162 -1.47 -14.81 -5.55
N GLY A 163 -1.53 -14.46 -4.26
CA GLY A 163 -2.25 -13.29 -3.80
C GLY A 163 -1.46 -12.51 -2.75
N LEU A 164 -1.81 -11.26 -2.58
CA LEU A 164 -1.27 -10.41 -1.52
C LEU A 164 -2.18 -10.49 -0.28
N ILE A 165 -1.55 -10.68 0.87
CA ILE A 165 -2.18 -10.46 2.16
C ILE A 165 -1.92 -9.00 2.54
N VAL A 166 -2.98 -8.22 2.69
CA VAL A 166 -2.92 -6.79 3.03
C VAL A 166 -2.56 -6.52 4.51
N GLY A 167 -2.14 -7.55 5.24
CA GLY A 167 -1.69 -7.51 6.63
C GLY A 167 -0.28 -8.05 6.80
N GLY A 168 0.34 -7.76 7.96
CA GLY A 168 1.65 -8.30 8.31
C GLY A 168 1.55 -9.77 8.74
N THR A 169 2.53 -10.58 8.31
CA THR A 169 2.73 -11.97 8.76
C THR A 169 4.17 -12.18 9.21
N ASP A 170 4.42 -13.28 9.92
CA ASP A 170 5.78 -13.65 10.34
C ASP A 170 6.68 -14.09 9.16
N ALA A 171 6.11 -14.26 7.97
CA ALA A 171 6.85 -14.55 6.74
C ALA A 171 8.00 -13.55 6.50
N ARG A 172 7.85 -12.29 6.92
CA ARG A 172 8.88 -11.25 6.85
C ARG A 172 10.18 -11.61 7.58
N TYR A 173 10.12 -12.46 8.62
CA TYR A 173 11.31 -12.90 9.36
C TYR A 173 11.99 -14.09 8.71
N TYR A 174 11.26 -14.90 7.96
CA TYR A 174 11.76 -16.14 7.37
C TYR A 174 12.25 -15.94 5.93
N ARG A 175 11.56 -15.12 5.14
CA ARG A 175 11.92 -14.88 3.74
C ARG A 175 13.34 -14.33 3.52
N PRO A 176 13.86 -13.37 4.34
CA PRO A 176 15.23 -12.89 4.21
C PRO A 176 16.29 -13.98 4.43
N HIS A 177 15.92 -15.09 5.11
CA HIS A 177 16.77 -16.26 5.34
C HIS A 177 16.59 -17.36 4.28
N GLY A 178 15.92 -17.05 3.18
CA GLY A 178 15.75 -17.97 2.04
C GLY A 178 14.56 -18.92 2.17
N ALA A 179 13.69 -18.74 3.18
CA ALA A 179 12.49 -19.56 3.31
C ALA A 179 11.41 -19.12 2.32
N THR A 180 10.78 -20.09 1.66
CA THR A 180 9.55 -19.89 0.91
C THR A 180 8.36 -20.01 1.87
N VAL A 181 7.53 -18.98 1.94
CA VAL A 181 6.37 -18.93 2.84
C VAL A 181 5.14 -18.46 2.04
N TYR A 182 4.09 -19.27 2.07
CA TYR A 182 2.79 -19.00 1.45
C TYR A 182 1.70 -18.86 2.52
#